data_63c295c6354f993f5c3d0a0964707668
#
_entry.id   63c295c6354f993f5c3d0a0964707668
#
_cell.length_a   1.000
_cell.length_b   1.000
_cell.length_c   1.000
_cell.angle_alpha   90.00
_cell.angle_beta   90.00
_cell.angle_gamma   90.00
#
_symmetry.space_group_name_H-M   'P 1'
#
loop_
_entity.id
_entity.type
_entity.pdbx_description
1 polymer ?
#
loop_
_entity_poly.entity_id
_entity_poly.type
_entity_poly.pdbx_seq_one_letter_code
_entity_poly.pdbx_strand_id
1 'polypeptide(L)'
;MIISSFKKNKKIKKYESTKLFKEDFSKTSKREFVAPLNPTKIVAIGLNYFDHAEEMRKKPPEEPLIFLKAPSSLTGPYDEIVYPNYMSSKVDYEGELGIIIKKEAKWVSREKAYEHILGGVVVNDVTARDLQAKDIQFSRGKSFDTFCPVGPIICDEIDYQDVTIKTAVNDEIKQESSTKHMIHKIDFLISYISKIMTLNPGDLILTGTPGGVGQLSESDIVKVSIDGLEGTENKVVFKIK
;
A
#
# COMPACT_ATOMS: atom_id res chain seq x y z
N MET A 1 -10.26 12.27 10.70
CA MET A 1 -9.99 11.30 11.82
C MET A 1 -8.67 10.60 11.53
N ILE A 2 -7.81 10.46 12.52
CA ILE A 2 -6.52 9.77 12.37
C ILE A 2 -6.56 8.50 13.23
N ILE A 3 -6.22 7.35 12.64
CA ILE A 3 -6.14 6.06 13.33
C ILE A 3 -4.70 5.57 13.25
N SER A 4 -4.15 5.14 14.37
CA SER A 4 -2.82 4.55 14.45
C SER A 4 -2.79 3.37 15.41
N SER A 5 -1.84 2.48 15.21
CA SER A 5 -1.63 1.33 16.10
C SER A 5 -0.17 1.18 16.47
N PHE A 6 0.12 0.90 17.74
CA PHE A 6 1.46 0.61 18.20
C PHE A 6 1.47 -0.41 19.34
N LYS A 7 2.61 -1.11 19.52
CA LYS A 7 2.82 -2.07 20.59
C LYS A 7 3.25 -1.31 21.84
N LYS A 8 2.47 -1.41 22.92
CA LYS A 8 2.88 -0.98 24.27
C LYS A 8 2.69 -2.14 25.23
N ASN A 9 3.77 -2.57 25.90
CA ASN A 9 3.75 -3.72 26.82
C ASN A 9 3.19 -5.00 26.19
N LYS A 10 3.61 -5.33 24.95
CA LYS A 10 3.14 -6.47 24.15
C LYS A 10 1.65 -6.45 23.76
N LYS A 11 0.93 -5.36 23.97
CA LYS A 11 -0.46 -5.17 23.54
C LYS A 11 -0.53 -4.14 22.44
N ILE A 12 -1.35 -4.40 21.43
CA ILE A 12 -1.65 -3.44 20.37
C ILE A 12 -2.66 -2.44 20.93
N LYS A 13 -2.34 -1.15 20.84
CA LYS A 13 -3.25 -0.05 21.16
C LYS A 13 -3.62 0.66 19.87
N LYS A 14 -4.91 0.91 19.69
CA LYS A 14 -5.45 1.76 18.61
C LYS A 14 -5.80 3.11 19.19
N TYR A 15 -5.46 4.17 18.47
CA TYR A 15 -5.78 5.55 18.83
C TYR A 15 -6.61 6.17 17.71
N GLU A 16 -7.72 6.77 18.10
CA GLU A 16 -8.57 7.56 17.21
C GLU A 16 -8.57 9.00 17.75
N SER A 17 -7.89 9.92 17.06
CA SER A 17 -7.86 11.31 17.52
C SER A 17 -7.40 12.27 16.43
N THR A 18 -7.99 13.45 16.43
CA THR A 18 -7.60 14.57 15.57
C THR A 18 -6.55 15.49 16.18
N LYS A 19 -6.32 15.49 17.50
CA LYS A 19 -5.44 16.47 18.20
C LYS A 19 -4.26 15.86 18.96
N LEU A 20 -4.38 14.67 19.51
CA LEU A 20 -3.37 14.08 20.40
C LEU A 20 -2.18 13.44 19.67
N PHE A 21 -2.27 13.32 18.37
CA PHE A 21 -1.39 12.47 17.59
C PHE A 21 0.06 12.99 17.49
N LYS A 22 0.26 14.30 17.35
CA LYS A 22 1.62 14.86 17.19
C LYS A 22 2.48 14.71 18.44
N GLU A 23 1.89 14.80 19.63
CA GLU A 23 2.64 14.69 20.88
C GLU A 23 2.95 13.23 21.27
N ASP A 24 2.00 12.31 21.05
CA ASP A 24 2.21 10.88 21.33
C ASP A 24 3.10 10.22 20.27
N PHE A 25 3.01 10.65 19.01
CA PHE A 25 3.86 10.16 17.92
C PHE A 25 5.33 10.51 18.19
N SER A 26 5.63 11.72 18.62
CA SER A 26 7.00 12.16 18.93
C SER A 26 7.65 11.42 20.09
N LYS A 27 6.85 10.83 20.99
CA LYS A 27 7.30 10.07 22.17
C LYS A 27 7.34 8.55 21.95
N THR A 28 6.76 8.05 20.84
CA THR A 28 6.70 6.62 20.54
C THR A 28 7.88 6.23 19.65
N SER A 29 8.60 5.20 20.04
CA SER A 29 9.69 4.67 19.21
C SER A 29 9.13 4.16 17.88
N LYS A 30 9.81 4.44 16.76
CA LYS A 30 9.45 3.90 15.42
C LYS A 30 9.18 2.39 15.47
N ARG A 31 9.96 1.63 16.25
CA ARG A 31 9.84 0.16 16.37
C ARG A 31 8.56 -0.31 17.08
N GLU A 32 7.82 0.58 17.72
CA GLU A 32 6.57 0.24 18.41
C GLU A 32 5.35 0.32 17.47
N PHE A 33 5.46 1.03 16.34
CA PHE A 33 4.38 1.12 15.39
C PHE A 33 4.16 -0.22 14.67
N VAL A 34 2.90 -0.56 14.46
CA VAL A 34 2.46 -1.72 13.69
C VAL A 34 1.46 -1.26 12.64
N ALA A 35 1.21 -2.10 11.63
CA ALA A 35 0.15 -1.82 10.66
C ALA A 35 -1.17 -1.53 11.39
N PRO A 36 -1.87 -0.40 11.08
CA PRO A 36 -3.07 0.02 11.81
C PRO A 36 -4.34 -0.75 11.42
N LEU A 37 -4.23 -1.81 10.66
CA LEU A 37 -5.32 -2.58 10.08
C LEU A 37 -5.07 -4.09 10.16
N ASN A 38 -6.15 -4.86 10.01
CA ASN A 38 -6.12 -6.33 9.92
C ASN A 38 -7.19 -6.75 8.90
N PRO A 39 -6.88 -6.68 7.59
CA PRO A 39 -7.85 -6.89 6.53
C PRO A 39 -8.25 -8.37 6.39
N THR A 40 -9.47 -8.63 5.94
CA THR A 40 -9.87 -9.97 5.52
C THR A 40 -9.29 -10.32 4.15
N LYS A 41 -9.01 -9.29 3.34
CA LYS A 41 -8.32 -9.38 2.05
C LYS A 41 -7.62 -8.05 1.72
N ILE A 42 -6.59 -8.15 0.89
CA ILE A 42 -5.90 -7.04 0.27
C ILE A 42 -6.17 -7.14 -1.24
N VAL A 43 -6.93 -6.19 -1.78
CA VAL A 43 -7.25 -6.11 -3.21
C VAL A 43 -6.31 -5.11 -3.83
N ALA A 44 -5.60 -5.48 -4.88
CA ALA A 44 -4.63 -4.62 -5.54
C ALA A 44 -4.94 -4.42 -7.02
N ILE A 45 -4.56 -3.25 -7.55
CA ILE A 45 -4.83 -2.84 -8.93
C ILE A 45 -3.51 -2.69 -9.66
N GLY A 46 -3.29 -3.54 -10.66
CA GLY A 46 -2.14 -3.44 -11.54
C GLY A 46 -2.32 -2.38 -12.62
N LEU A 47 -1.20 -1.71 -13.00
CA LEU A 47 -1.11 -0.80 -14.13
C LEU A 47 -2.18 0.32 -14.09
N ASN A 48 -2.30 1.02 -12.99
CA ASN A 48 -3.33 2.05 -12.79
C ASN A 48 -2.83 3.50 -12.91
N TYR A 49 -1.62 3.73 -13.42
CA TYR A 49 -1.08 5.07 -13.67
C TYR A 49 -0.66 5.22 -15.12
N PHE A 50 -0.97 6.38 -15.74
CA PHE A 50 -0.61 6.66 -17.12
C PHE A 50 0.90 6.64 -17.35
N ASP A 51 1.69 7.25 -16.45
CA ASP A 51 3.15 7.27 -16.51
C ASP A 51 3.76 5.86 -16.40
N HIS A 52 3.21 5.00 -15.54
CA HIS A 52 3.62 3.60 -15.43
C HIS A 52 3.25 2.77 -16.68
N ALA A 53 2.07 3.01 -17.25
CA ALA A 53 1.67 2.35 -18.50
C ALA A 53 2.60 2.73 -19.66
N GLU A 54 2.99 4.01 -19.74
CA GLU A 54 3.94 4.51 -20.74
C GLU A 54 5.33 3.89 -20.56
N GLU A 55 5.87 3.87 -19.33
CA GLU A 55 7.14 3.22 -18.97
C GLU A 55 7.15 1.75 -19.40
N MET A 56 6.05 1.02 -19.15
CA MET A 56 5.88 -0.38 -19.51
C MET A 56 5.56 -0.60 -20.99
N ARG A 57 5.39 0.47 -21.79
CA ARG A 57 4.96 0.44 -23.19
C ARG A 57 3.66 -0.35 -23.40
N LYS A 58 2.73 -0.25 -22.43
CA LYS A 58 1.43 -0.89 -22.46
C LYS A 58 0.33 0.14 -22.66
N LYS A 59 -0.74 -0.27 -23.33
CA LYS A 59 -1.96 0.55 -23.37
C LYS A 59 -2.61 0.58 -21.98
N PRO A 60 -3.14 1.73 -21.55
CA PRO A 60 -3.97 1.80 -20.35
C PRO A 60 -5.09 0.75 -20.41
N PRO A 61 -5.29 -0.05 -19.37
CA PRO A 61 -6.34 -1.07 -19.38
C PRO A 61 -7.73 -0.41 -19.37
N GLU A 62 -8.67 -0.98 -20.15
CA GLU A 62 -10.05 -0.52 -20.18
C GLU A 62 -10.78 -0.84 -18.85
N GLU A 63 -10.43 -1.97 -18.24
CA GLU A 63 -10.95 -2.40 -16.94
C GLU A 63 -9.82 -2.57 -15.93
N PRO A 64 -10.08 -2.37 -14.61
CA PRO A 64 -9.08 -2.56 -13.58
C PRO A 64 -8.50 -3.98 -13.57
N LEU A 65 -7.18 -4.10 -13.65
CA LEU A 65 -6.48 -5.37 -13.48
C LEU A 65 -6.39 -5.71 -11.99
N ILE A 66 -7.33 -6.53 -11.52
CA ILE A 66 -7.44 -6.89 -10.10
C ILE A 66 -6.59 -8.12 -9.79
N PHE A 67 -5.86 -8.07 -8.68
CA PHE A 67 -5.24 -9.23 -8.05
C PHE A 67 -5.35 -9.13 -6.51
N LEU A 68 -5.04 -10.23 -5.82
CA LEU A 68 -5.07 -10.28 -4.36
C LEU A 68 -3.66 -10.48 -3.82
N LYS A 69 -3.35 -9.81 -2.69
CA LYS A 69 -2.23 -10.15 -1.83
C LYS A 69 -2.74 -10.91 -0.60
N ALA A 70 -1.97 -11.87 -0.13
CA ALA A 70 -2.30 -12.54 1.12
C ALA A 70 -2.27 -11.55 2.30
N PRO A 71 -3.25 -11.57 3.23
CA PRO A 71 -3.19 -10.74 4.43
C PRO A 71 -1.92 -10.94 5.26
N SER A 72 -1.29 -12.12 5.22
CA SER A 72 -0.01 -12.40 5.88
C SER A 72 1.18 -11.62 5.31
N SER A 73 1.05 -11.02 4.12
CA SER A 73 2.08 -10.15 3.56
C SER A 73 2.17 -8.78 4.25
N LEU A 74 1.14 -8.42 5.04
CA LEU A 74 1.07 -7.16 5.75
C LEU A 74 2.19 -7.05 6.78
N THR A 75 2.87 -5.90 6.79
CA THR A 75 3.89 -5.59 7.81
C THR A 75 3.83 -4.13 8.23
N GLY A 76 4.49 -3.81 9.33
CA GLY A 76 4.48 -2.48 9.92
C GLY A 76 5.31 -1.46 9.14
N PRO A 77 5.13 -0.17 9.47
CA PRO A 77 5.73 0.93 8.72
C PRO A 77 7.26 0.99 8.81
N TYR A 78 7.85 0.36 9.84
CA TYR A 78 9.28 0.39 10.12
C TYR A 78 9.86 -1.02 10.31
N ASP A 79 9.11 -2.06 9.93
CA ASP A 79 9.58 -3.44 9.93
C ASP A 79 10.51 -3.70 8.74
N GLU A 80 11.25 -4.79 8.76
CA GLU A 80 12.12 -5.19 7.67
C GLU A 80 11.31 -5.79 6.52
N ILE A 81 11.73 -5.51 5.26
CA ILE A 81 11.31 -6.26 4.07
C ILE A 81 12.26 -7.45 3.93
N VAL A 82 11.72 -8.66 4.07
CA VAL A 82 12.50 -9.89 3.94
C VAL A 82 12.56 -10.31 2.48
N TYR A 83 13.69 -10.07 1.84
CA TYR A 83 13.95 -10.47 0.45
C TYR A 83 14.08 -12.00 0.37
N PRO A 84 13.21 -12.71 -0.38
CA PRO A 84 13.25 -14.17 -0.48
C PRO A 84 14.32 -14.63 -1.50
N ASN A 85 15.62 -14.35 -1.25
CA ASN A 85 16.73 -14.60 -2.16
C ASN A 85 16.93 -16.09 -2.52
N TYR A 86 16.28 -16.99 -1.78
CA TYR A 86 16.20 -18.42 -2.09
C TYR A 86 15.20 -18.78 -3.20
N MET A 87 14.33 -17.85 -3.60
CA MET A 87 13.27 -18.11 -4.57
C MET A 87 13.16 -17.03 -5.66
N SER A 88 13.56 -15.78 -5.37
CA SER A 88 13.50 -14.65 -6.29
C SER A 88 14.85 -13.95 -6.37
N SER A 89 15.22 -13.54 -7.57
CA SER A 89 16.41 -12.74 -7.86
C SER A 89 16.09 -11.27 -8.17
N LYS A 90 14.80 -10.91 -8.22
CA LYS A 90 14.36 -9.55 -8.54
C LYS A 90 13.14 -9.17 -7.72
N VAL A 91 13.36 -8.37 -6.67
CA VAL A 91 12.31 -7.79 -5.83
C VAL A 91 12.29 -6.29 -6.03
N ASP A 92 11.13 -5.75 -6.41
CA ASP A 92 10.93 -4.34 -6.70
C ASP A 92 10.04 -3.68 -5.63
N TYR A 93 10.23 -2.36 -5.41
CA TYR A 93 9.32 -1.51 -4.64
C TYR A 93 8.22 -0.96 -5.54
N GLU A 94 7.04 -0.70 -4.97
CA GLU A 94 5.90 -0.03 -5.60
C GLU A 94 5.17 0.81 -4.57
N GLY A 95 5.47 2.14 -4.53
CA GLY A 95 4.79 3.07 -3.62
C GLY A 95 3.37 3.35 -4.07
N GLU A 96 2.39 3.23 -3.16
CA GLU A 96 0.96 3.33 -3.46
C GLU A 96 0.16 4.06 -2.39
N LEU A 97 -0.93 4.70 -2.80
CA LEU A 97 -2.02 5.05 -1.91
C LEU A 97 -2.87 3.81 -1.64
N GLY A 98 -2.99 3.41 -0.38
CA GLY A 98 -3.95 2.40 0.07
C GLY A 98 -5.25 3.04 0.53
N ILE A 99 -6.39 2.41 0.24
CA ILE A 99 -7.72 2.83 0.70
C ILE A 99 -8.28 1.78 1.66
N ILE A 100 -8.67 2.22 2.86
CA ILE A 100 -9.27 1.35 3.88
C ILE A 100 -10.78 1.47 3.83
N ILE A 101 -11.45 0.32 3.83
CA ILE A 101 -12.92 0.26 3.80
C ILE A 101 -13.49 0.50 5.21
N LYS A 102 -14.50 1.38 5.32
CA LYS A 102 -15.17 1.78 6.56
C LYS A 102 -16.36 0.89 6.92
N LYS A 103 -17.19 0.60 5.94
CA LYS A 103 -18.43 -0.18 6.06
C LYS A 103 -18.54 -1.12 4.87
N GLU A 104 -19.27 -2.22 5.03
CA GLU A 104 -19.47 -3.20 3.96
C GLU A 104 -19.85 -2.51 2.64
N ALA A 105 -19.13 -2.86 1.57
CA ALA A 105 -19.38 -2.37 0.23
C ALA A 105 -19.68 -3.55 -0.70
N LYS A 106 -20.95 -3.62 -1.15
CA LYS A 106 -21.47 -4.60 -2.09
C LYS A 106 -22.41 -3.92 -3.06
N TRP A 107 -22.11 -4.02 -4.38
CA TRP A 107 -22.89 -3.35 -5.43
C TRP A 107 -23.03 -1.84 -5.22
N VAL A 108 -21.95 -1.19 -4.79
CA VAL A 108 -21.91 0.25 -4.52
C VAL A 108 -21.86 1.04 -5.82
N SER A 109 -22.67 2.10 -5.95
CA SER A 109 -22.55 3.03 -7.09
C SER A 109 -21.37 3.98 -6.89
N ARG A 110 -20.86 4.58 -7.97
CA ARG A 110 -19.70 5.50 -7.92
C ARG A 110 -19.98 6.71 -7.02
N GLU A 111 -21.18 7.24 -7.06
CA GLU A 111 -21.60 8.43 -6.29
C GLU A 111 -21.55 8.19 -4.78
N LYS A 112 -21.72 6.93 -4.35
CA LYS A 112 -21.68 6.52 -2.94
C LYS A 112 -20.35 5.92 -2.49
N ALA A 113 -19.39 5.76 -3.39
CA ALA A 113 -18.14 5.05 -3.11
C ALA A 113 -17.37 5.68 -1.93
N TYR A 114 -17.26 7.00 -1.89
CA TYR A 114 -16.54 7.71 -0.81
C TYR A 114 -17.14 7.52 0.57
N GLU A 115 -18.45 7.23 0.68
CA GLU A 115 -19.10 6.92 1.97
C GLU A 115 -18.59 5.62 2.60
N HIS A 116 -17.95 4.76 1.81
CA HIS A 116 -17.37 3.47 2.22
C HIS A 116 -15.89 3.56 2.57
N ILE A 117 -15.26 4.73 2.49
CA ILE A 117 -13.85 4.93 2.81
C ILE A 117 -13.70 5.31 4.28
N LEU A 118 -12.82 4.60 5.00
CA LEU A 118 -12.36 4.96 6.34
C LEU A 118 -11.27 6.01 6.27
N GLY A 119 -10.35 5.87 5.33
CA GLY A 119 -9.23 6.78 5.12
C GLY A 119 -8.21 6.21 4.15
N GLY A 120 -7.23 7.04 3.80
CA GLY A 120 -6.04 6.68 3.04
C GLY A 120 -4.88 6.29 3.93
N VAL A 121 -3.99 5.48 3.41
CA VAL A 121 -2.78 5.01 4.09
C VAL A 121 -1.64 4.86 3.07
N VAL A 122 -0.40 5.06 3.49
CA VAL A 122 0.78 4.80 2.66
C VAL A 122 1.03 3.29 2.60
N VAL A 123 1.33 2.75 1.41
CA VAL A 123 1.64 1.33 1.21
C VAL A 123 2.82 1.17 0.26
N ASN A 124 3.58 0.08 0.43
CA ASN A 124 4.54 -0.40 -0.55
C ASN A 124 4.10 -1.80 -1.02
N ASP A 125 3.68 -1.93 -2.29
CA ASP A 125 3.29 -3.20 -2.91
C ASP A 125 4.53 -3.96 -3.41
N VAL A 126 5.36 -4.42 -2.49
CA VAL A 126 6.62 -5.14 -2.79
C VAL A 126 6.33 -6.37 -3.67
N THR A 127 7.18 -6.54 -4.70
CA THR A 127 6.92 -7.48 -5.79
C THR A 127 8.16 -8.29 -6.14
N ALA A 128 8.10 -9.63 -6.06
CA ALA A 128 9.07 -10.52 -6.69
C ALA A 128 8.79 -10.57 -8.20
N ARG A 129 9.44 -9.67 -8.94
CA ARG A 129 9.13 -9.36 -10.33
C ARG A 129 9.38 -10.50 -11.29
N ASP A 130 10.42 -11.28 -11.06
CA ASP A 130 10.76 -12.48 -11.85
C ASP A 130 9.69 -13.56 -11.68
N LEU A 131 9.14 -13.71 -10.47
CA LEU A 131 8.04 -14.65 -10.21
C LEU A 131 6.73 -14.14 -10.79
N GLN A 132 6.44 -12.84 -10.68
CA GLN A 132 5.27 -12.22 -11.30
C GLN A 132 5.28 -12.39 -12.82
N ALA A 133 6.46 -12.24 -13.46
CA ALA A 133 6.59 -12.42 -14.91
C ALA A 133 6.45 -13.89 -15.36
N LYS A 134 6.83 -14.84 -14.48
CA LYS A 134 6.76 -16.27 -14.75
C LYS A 134 5.37 -16.85 -14.56
N ASP A 135 4.62 -16.33 -13.59
CA ASP A 135 3.32 -16.86 -13.21
C ASP A 135 2.20 -16.18 -14.03
N ILE A 136 1.13 -16.93 -14.32
CA ILE A 136 -0.08 -16.37 -14.93
C ILE A 136 -0.80 -15.46 -13.93
N GLN A 137 -0.74 -15.80 -12.63
CA GLN A 137 -1.36 -15.04 -11.55
C GLN A 137 -0.29 -14.46 -10.62
N PHE A 138 -0.54 -13.24 -10.11
CA PHE A 138 0.46 -12.48 -9.36
C PHE A 138 0.64 -12.91 -7.90
N SER A 139 -0.24 -13.80 -7.40
CA SER A 139 -0.32 -14.12 -5.96
C SER A 139 1.01 -14.52 -5.33
N ARG A 140 1.82 -15.37 -5.97
CA ARG A 140 3.12 -15.77 -5.43
C ARG A 140 4.12 -14.62 -5.40
N GLY A 141 4.23 -13.86 -6.49
CA GLY A 141 5.16 -12.72 -6.59
C GLY A 141 4.81 -11.55 -5.66
N LYS A 142 3.57 -11.49 -5.18
CA LYS A 142 2.99 -10.38 -4.42
C LYS A 142 2.69 -10.69 -2.95
N SER A 143 2.82 -11.95 -2.49
CA SER A 143 2.29 -12.40 -1.19
C SER A 143 3.33 -13.01 -0.26
N PHE A 144 4.62 -12.79 -0.48
CA PHE A 144 5.60 -13.16 0.55
C PHE A 144 5.32 -12.38 1.84
N ASP A 145 5.60 -12.98 2.98
CA ASP A 145 5.58 -12.26 4.25
C ASP A 145 6.42 -10.99 4.14
N THR A 146 5.96 -9.89 4.77
CA THR A 146 6.56 -8.54 4.71
C THR A 146 6.44 -7.80 3.38
N PHE A 147 5.76 -8.32 2.36
CA PHE A 147 5.64 -7.70 1.04
C PHE A 147 4.54 -6.62 0.94
N CYS A 148 3.92 -6.24 2.06
CA CYS A 148 2.96 -5.16 2.14
C CYS A 148 3.22 -4.26 3.35
N PRO A 149 4.34 -3.51 3.38
CA PRO A 149 4.54 -2.46 4.38
C PRO A 149 3.45 -1.41 4.31
N VAL A 150 2.85 -1.07 5.47
CA VAL A 150 1.77 -0.09 5.57
C VAL A 150 2.13 0.99 6.57
N GLY A 151 1.89 2.25 6.20
CA GLY A 151 2.12 3.42 7.02
C GLY A 151 1.41 3.37 8.37
N PRO A 152 1.92 4.09 9.37
CA PRO A 152 1.40 4.02 10.74
C PRO A 152 0.05 4.70 10.92
N ILE A 153 -0.42 5.46 9.91
CA ILE A 153 -1.57 6.35 10.02
C ILE A 153 -2.58 6.08 8.91
N ILE A 154 -3.86 5.94 9.29
CA ILE A 154 -5.01 6.05 8.39
C ILE A 154 -5.61 7.44 8.59
N CYS A 155 -5.77 8.22 7.53
CA CYS A 155 -6.32 9.58 7.57
C CYS A 155 -7.42 9.76 6.52
N ASP A 156 -8.53 10.38 6.91
CA ASP A 156 -9.65 10.72 6.01
C ASP A 156 -9.60 12.17 5.50
N GLU A 157 -8.66 12.97 6.01
CA GLU A 157 -8.52 14.39 5.66
C GLU A 157 -7.44 14.60 4.57
N ILE A 158 -7.50 13.80 3.48
CA ILE A 158 -6.63 13.94 2.32
C ILE A 158 -7.43 14.07 1.04
N ASP A 159 -6.91 14.75 0.06
CA ASP A 159 -7.49 14.76 -1.28
C ASP A 159 -7.07 13.50 -2.05
N TYR A 160 -7.91 12.48 -2.01
CA TYR A 160 -7.65 11.21 -2.70
C TYR A 160 -7.39 11.34 -4.21
N GLN A 161 -7.76 12.48 -4.81
CA GLN A 161 -7.66 12.69 -6.26
C GLN A 161 -6.40 13.44 -6.67
N ASP A 162 -5.76 14.18 -5.74
CA ASP A 162 -4.54 14.94 -6.03
C ASP A 162 -3.61 15.00 -4.82
N VAL A 163 -3.04 13.86 -4.44
CA VAL A 163 -1.92 13.79 -3.50
C VAL A 163 -0.68 13.26 -4.19
N THR A 164 0.48 13.80 -3.82
CA THR A 164 1.77 13.36 -4.33
C THR A 164 2.21 12.09 -3.62
N ILE A 165 2.63 11.09 -4.41
CA ILE A 165 3.27 9.86 -3.94
C ILE A 165 4.74 9.93 -4.28
N LYS A 166 5.63 9.65 -3.30
CA LYS A 166 7.08 9.57 -3.51
C LYS A 166 7.62 8.27 -2.93
N THR A 167 8.51 7.63 -3.69
CA THR A 167 9.32 6.52 -3.19
C THR A 167 10.79 6.88 -3.33
N ALA A 168 11.54 6.75 -2.24
CA ALA A 168 12.99 6.93 -2.24
C ALA A 168 13.68 5.62 -1.81
N VAL A 169 14.82 5.33 -2.42
CA VAL A 169 15.72 4.23 -2.02
C VAL A 169 17.06 4.85 -1.67
N ASN A 170 17.53 4.63 -0.44
CA ASN A 170 18.75 5.23 0.09
C ASN A 170 18.79 6.76 -0.09
N ASP A 171 17.64 7.41 0.24
CA ASP A 171 17.39 8.84 0.12
C ASP A 171 17.36 9.41 -1.33
N GLU A 172 17.52 8.58 -2.37
CA GLU A 172 17.36 8.97 -3.76
C GLU A 172 15.90 8.75 -4.21
N ILE A 173 15.22 9.80 -4.68
CA ILE A 173 13.84 9.70 -5.19
C ILE A 173 13.83 8.89 -6.48
N LYS A 174 13.03 7.82 -6.49
CA LYS A 174 12.85 6.90 -7.62
C LYS A 174 11.47 7.00 -8.24
N GLN A 175 10.43 7.27 -7.44
CA GLN A 175 9.08 7.53 -7.92
C GLN A 175 8.61 8.87 -7.37
N GLU A 176 7.99 9.68 -8.22
CA GLU A 176 7.29 10.90 -7.83
C GLU A 176 6.15 11.15 -8.83
N SER A 177 4.90 11.05 -8.36
CA SER A 177 3.71 11.26 -9.19
C SER A 177 2.52 11.67 -8.32
N SER A 178 1.40 12.04 -8.95
CA SER A 178 0.17 12.37 -8.24
C SER A 178 -0.94 11.38 -8.57
N THR A 179 -1.83 11.13 -7.61
CA THR A 179 -3.05 10.32 -7.79
C THR A 179 -3.97 10.85 -8.89
N LYS A 180 -3.81 12.12 -9.31
CA LYS A 180 -4.50 12.66 -10.49
C LYS A 180 -4.16 11.91 -11.79
N HIS A 181 -3.02 11.23 -11.85
CA HIS A 181 -2.58 10.43 -13.00
C HIS A 181 -3.09 8.99 -12.98
N MET A 182 -3.94 8.62 -11.99
CA MET A 182 -4.61 7.32 -11.99
C MET A 182 -5.53 7.18 -13.22
N ILE A 183 -5.47 6.02 -13.89
CA ILE A 183 -6.33 5.62 -15.01
C ILE A 183 -7.75 5.41 -14.48
N HIS A 184 -7.90 4.55 -13.48
CA HIS A 184 -9.15 4.27 -12.80
C HIS A 184 -9.16 4.98 -11.44
N LYS A 185 -10.09 5.92 -11.25
CA LYS A 185 -10.23 6.70 -10.02
C LYS A 185 -10.85 5.88 -8.89
N ILE A 186 -10.62 6.29 -7.66
CA ILE A 186 -10.99 5.54 -6.44
C ILE A 186 -12.49 5.24 -6.37
N ASP A 187 -13.36 6.18 -6.74
CA ASP A 187 -14.80 5.97 -6.79
C ASP A 187 -15.19 4.84 -7.75
N PHE A 188 -14.55 4.81 -8.92
CA PHE A 188 -14.74 3.75 -9.90
C PHE A 188 -14.19 2.41 -9.39
N LEU A 189 -13.00 2.39 -8.80
CA LEU A 189 -12.40 1.17 -8.24
C LEU A 189 -13.28 0.53 -7.18
N ILE A 190 -13.79 1.30 -6.20
CA ILE A 190 -14.68 0.77 -5.16
C ILE A 190 -15.97 0.25 -5.77
N SER A 191 -16.58 1.01 -6.69
CA SER A 191 -17.80 0.58 -7.37
C SER A 191 -17.58 -0.71 -8.16
N TYR A 192 -16.48 -0.79 -8.92
CA TYR A 192 -16.15 -1.94 -9.76
C TYR A 192 -15.87 -3.19 -8.92
N ILE A 193 -14.96 -3.09 -7.92
CA ILE A 193 -14.58 -4.21 -7.05
C ILE A 193 -15.78 -4.72 -6.26
N SER A 194 -16.65 -3.83 -5.74
CA SER A 194 -17.82 -4.21 -4.95
C SER A 194 -18.87 -5.01 -5.72
N LYS A 195 -18.83 -5.00 -7.05
CA LYS A 195 -19.66 -5.85 -7.92
C LYS A 195 -19.09 -7.26 -8.10
N ILE A 196 -17.78 -7.40 -7.91
CA ILE A 196 -17.07 -8.70 -8.06
C ILE A 196 -17.02 -9.42 -6.71
N MET A 197 -16.69 -8.70 -5.64
CA MET A 197 -16.56 -9.26 -4.30
C MET A 197 -17.01 -8.26 -3.24
N THR A 198 -17.62 -8.73 -2.16
CA THR A 198 -17.95 -7.89 -1.02
C THR A 198 -16.68 -7.40 -0.35
N LEU A 199 -16.56 -6.09 -0.17
CA LEU A 199 -15.51 -5.46 0.62
C LEU A 199 -16.00 -5.31 2.06
N ASN A 200 -15.24 -5.81 3.02
CA ASN A 200 -15.55 -5.74 4.44
C ASN A 200 -14.89 -4.54 5.12
N PRO A 201 -15.42 -4.05 6.25
CA PRO A 201 -14.73 -3.06 7.06
C PRO A 201 -13.31 -3.52 7.41
N GLY A 202 -12.33 -2.64 7.19
CA GLY A 202 -10.91 -2.93 7.40
C GLY A 202 -10.18 -3.56 6.21
N ASP A 203 -10.88 -3.95 5.13
CA ASP A 203 -10.21 -4.40 3.91
C ASP A 203 -9.40 -3.26 3.29
N LEU A 204 -8.29 -3.63 2.66
CA LEU A 204 -7.35 -2.71 2.03
C LEU A 204 -7.43 -2.83 0.50
N ILE A 205 -7.55 -1.69 -0.18
CA ILE A 205 -7.41 -1.58 -1.63
C ILE A 205 -6.10 -0.85 -1.93
N LEU A 206 -5.18 -1.49 -2.66
CA LEU A 206 -3.99 -0.87 -3.24
C LEU A 206 -4.36 -0.30 -4.60
N THR A 207 -4.11 1.00 -4.81
CA THR A 207 -4.67 1.73 -5.96
C THR A 207 -3.77 1.75 -7.18
N GLY A 208 -2.63 1.07 -7.12
CA GLY A 208 -1.62 1.05 -8.17
C GLY A 208 -0.46 1.99 -7.88
N THR A 209 0.67 1.71 -8.50
CA THR A 209 1.92 2.47 -8.37
C THR A 209 2.19 3.30 -9.62
N PRO A 210 2.81 4.50 -9.50
CA PRO A 210 3.29 5.28 -10.63
C PRO A 210 4.56 4.70 -11.27
N GLY A 211 5.03 5.29 -12.36
CA GLY A 211 6.31 4.99 -12.99
C GLY A 211 7.50 5.13 -12.04
N GLY A 212 8.65 4.53 -12.40
CA GLY A 212 9.88 4.54 -11.63
C GLY A 212 10.05 3.36 -10.66
N VAL A 213 9.33 2.25 -10.88
CA VAL A 213 9.55 1.01 -10.14
C VAL A 213 10.97 0.49 -10.36
N GLY A 214 11.58 -0.14 -9.36
CA GLY A 214 12.96 -0.62 -9.47
C GLY A 214 13.33 -1.64 -8.42
N GLN A 215 14.46 -2.30 -8.68
CA GLN A 215 14.94 -3.40 -7.88
C GLN A 215 15.54 -2.92 -6.55
N LEU A 216 15.22 -3.65 -5.50
CA LEU A 216 15.83 -3.54 -4.16
C LEU A 216 17.03 -4.48 -4.03
N SER A 217 17.99 -4.05 -3.22
CA SER A 217 19.17 -4.82 -2.82
C SER A 217 19.20 -5.02 -1.31
N GLU A 218 20.03 -5.96 -0.85
CA GLU A 218 20.26 -6.13 0.58
C GLU A 218 20.79 -4.84 1.21
N SER A 219 20.29 -4.53 2.39
CA SER A 219 20.57 -3.31 3.17
C SER A 219 20.01 -2.01 2.62
N ASP A 220 19.32 -2.00 1.48
CA ASP A 220 18.60 -0.81 1.03
C ASP A 220 17.56 -0.37 2.07
N ILE A 221 17.37 0.94 2.16
CA ILE A 221 16.30 1.58 2.93
C ILE A 221 15.32 2.17 1.93
N VAL A 222 14.12 1.60 1.87
CA VAL A 222 13.05 2.11 1.02
C VAL A 222 12.06 2.92 1.85
N LYS A 223 11.78 4.15 1.40
CA LYS A 223 10.83 5.07 2.02
C LYS A 223 9.71 5.37 1.04
N VAL A 224 8.47 5.18 1.46
CA VAL A 224 7.30 5.62 0.71
C VAL A 224 6.61 6.71 1.51
N SER A 225 6.26 7.81 0.88
CA SER A 225 5.56 8.95 1.49
C SER A 225 4.45 9.44 0.58
N ILE A 226 3.40 9.98 1.19
CA ILE A 226 2.28 10.63 0.52
C ILE A 226 2.01 11.94 1.26
N ASP A 227 1.76 13.01 0.53
CA ASP A 227 1.46 14.31 1.12
C ASP A 227 0.26 14.20 2.09
N GLY A 228 0.46 14.70 3.31
CA GLY A 228 -0.53 14.63 4.38
C GLY A 228 -0.60 13.30 5.13
N LEU A 229 0.20 12.29 4.76
CA LEU A 229 0.28 11.00 5.44
C LEU A 229 1.69 10.72 5.95
N GLU A 230 1.79 10.09 7.12
CA GLU A 230 3.06 9.52 7.60
C GLU A 230 3.39 8.26 6.82
N GLY A 231 4.64 8.17 6.34
CA GLY A 231 5.09 7.14 5.41
C GLY A 231 5.61 5.87 6.05
N THR A 232 6.20 5.03 5.20
CA THR A 232 6.96 3.85 5.60
C THR A 232 8.46 4.09 5.42
N GLU A 233 9.29 3.41 6.24
CA GLU A 233 10.75 3.38 6.11
C GLU A 233 11.22 1.97 6.46
N ASN A 234 11.48 1.15 5.46
CA ASN A 234 11.75 -0.26 5.64
C ASN A 234 13.16 -0.62 5.15
N LYS A 235 13.91 -1.33 5.98
CA LYS A 235 15.21 -1.90 5.58
C LYS A 235 14.99 -3.24 4.90
N VAL A 236 15.68 -3.46 3.79
CA VAL A 236 15.70 -4.74 3.07
C VAL A 236 16.73 -5.67 3.69
N VAL A 237 16.32 -6.88 4.02
CA VAL A 237 17.20 -7.93 4.56
C VAL A 237 17.04 -9.21 3.78
N PHE A 238 18.13 -9.95 3.55
CA PHE A 238 18.07 -11.27 2.97
C PHE A 238 17.65 -12.30 4.04
N LYS A 239 16.81 -13.24 3.65
CA LYS A 239 16.52 -14.38 4.53
C LYS A 239 17.70 -15.36 4.44
N ILE A 240 18.52 -15.37 5.48
CA ILE A 240 19.56 -16.39 5.64
C ILE A 240 18.83 -17.70 6.02
N LYS A 241 19.14 -18.78 5.29
CA LYS A 241 18.72 -20.14 5.67
C LYS A 241 19.63 -20.69 6.74
#